data_fedf05548ca6dbd789cea6ebc7204566
#
_entry.id   fedf05548ca6dbd789cea6ebc7204566
#
_cell.length_a   1.000
_cell.length_b   1.000
_cell.length_c   1.000
_cell.angle_alpha   90.00
_cell.angle_beta   90.00
_cell.angle_gamma   90.00
#
_symmetry.space_group_name_H-M   'P 1'
#
loop_
_entity.id
_entity.type
_entity.pdbx_description
1 polymer ?
#
loop_
_entity_poly.entity_id
_entity_poly.type
_entity_poly.pdbx_seq_one_letter_code
_entity_poly.pdbx_strand_id
1 'polypeptide(L)'
;GYMKYAFPEDELDPIHCRGRGPDYDNPDNININDVLGDYSLSLVESLGTLAIMGNSSEFKRAVKLVIEYVSFNKNNTVQVFEANIRLLGSLLSAHLIIIDPRQPLGDMSF
;
A
#
# COMPACT_ATOMS: atom_id res chain seq x y z
N GLY A 1 -5.27 1.19 13.37
CA GLY A 1 -5.73 -0.18 13.27
C GLY A 1 -4.97 -1.04 12.27
N TYR A 2 -4.79 -0.59 11.03
CA TYR A 2 -4.15 -1.43 10.00
C TYR A 2 -2.75 -1.90 10.40
N MET A 3 -1.88 -1.00 10.85
CA MET A 3 -0.50 -1.36 11.20
C MET A 3 -0.40 -2.34 12.38
N LYS A 4 -1.35 -2.25 13.30
CA LYS A 4 -1.35 -3.11 14.50
C LYS A 4 -1.91 -4.51 14.22
N TYR A 5 -2.96 -4.61 13.40
CA TYR A 5 -3.74 -5.84 13.26
C TYR A 5 -3.62 -6.50 11.90
N ALA A 6 -3.35 -5.74 10.85
CA ALA A 6 -3.48 -6.22 9.47
C ALA A 6 -2.17 -6.26 8.69
N PHE A 7 -1.23 -5.35 8.93
CA PHE A 7 0.02 -5.34 8.18
C PHE A 7 0.75 -6.69 8.31
N PRO A 8 1.25 -7.29 7.24
CA PRO A 8 1.39 -6.77 5.87
C PRO A 8 0.30 -7.19 4.88
N GLU A 9 -0.86 -7.62 5.36
CA GLU A 9 -1.98 -7.98 4.48
C GLU A 9 -2.49 -6.76 3.71
N ASP A 10 -3.36 -6.98 2.69
CA ASP A 10 -3.84 -5.91 1.83
C ASP A 10 -4.73 -4.91 2.55
N GLU A 11 -5.62 -5.39 3.43
CA GLU A 11 -6.54 -4.51 4.14
C GLU A 11 -6.87 -5.02 5.53
N LEU A 12 -7.47 -4.17 6.35
CA LEU A 12 -7.93 -4.50 7.69
C LEU A 12 -9.36 -5.03 7.65
N ASP A 13 -9.61 -6.15 8.35
CA ASP A 13 -10.95 -6.56 8.73
C ASP A 13 -11.23 -6.01 10.13
N PRO A 14 -11.96 -4.88 10.25
CA PRO A 14 -12.13 -4.22 11.56
C PRO A 14 -13.04 -4.97 12.52
N ILE A 15 -13.92 -5.82 11.99
CA ILE A 15 -14.84 -6.59 12.84
C ILE A 15 -14.09 -7.66 13.62
N HIS A 16 -13.14 -8.33 12.96
CA HIS A 16 -12.38 -9.43 13.55
C HIS A 16 -10.97 -9.01 13.98
N CYS A 17 -10.59 -7.75 13.81
CA CYS A 17 -9.26 -7.20 14.16
C CYS A 17 -8.12 -8.01 13.59
N ARG A 18 -8.21 -8.30 12.29
CA ARG A 18 -7.17 -9.06 11.57
C ARG A 18 -6.98 -8.53 10.15
N GLY A 19 -5.92 -8.98 9.50
CA GLY A 19 -5.65 -8.65 8.12
C GLY A 19 -6.50 -9.46 7.17
N ARG A 20 -6.71 -8.92 5.96
CA ARG A 20 -7.37 -9.59 4.86
C ARG A 20 -6.57 -9.39 3.58
N GLY A 21 -6.19 -10.47 2.96
CA GLY A 21 -5.57 -10.50 1.65
C GLY A 21 -6.40 -11.31 0.66
N PRO A 22 -5.77 -11.93 -0.35
CA PRO A 22 -6.46 -12.79 -1.30
C PRO A 22 -7.23 -13.92 -0.60
N ASP A 23 -8.40 -14.24 -1.13
CA ASP A 23 -9.23 -15.34 -0.64
C ASP A 23 -8.77 -16.64 -1.31
N TYR A 24 -7.85 -17.35 -0.67
CA TYR A 24 -7.29 -18.58 -1.22
C TYR A 24 -8.28 -19.74 -1.22
N ASP A 25 -9.31 -19.70 -0.35
CA ASP A 25 -10.35 -20.72 -0.30
C ASP A 25 -11.36 -20.57 -1.42
N ASN A 26 -11.44 -19.37 -2.04
CA ASN A 26 -12.35 -19.08 -3.14
C ASN A 26 -11.59 -18.28 -4.23
N PRO A 27 -10.78 -18.96 -5.07
CA PRO A 27 -9.97 -18.27 -6.08
C PRO A 27 -10.78 -17.56 -7.16
N ASP A 28 -12.09 -17.88 -7.31
CA ASP A 28 -12.97 -17.21 -8.26
C ASP A 28 -13.51 -15.87 -7.73
N ASN A 29 -13.21 -15.50 -6.51
CA ASN A 29 -13.61 -14.22 -5.93
C ASN A 29 -12.73 -13.10 -6.45
N ILE A 30 -12.96 -12.71 -7.71
CA ILE A 30 -12.15 -11.72 -8.42
C ILE A 30 -12.27 -10.31 -7.81
N ASN A 31 -13.37 -10.01 -7.12
CA ASN A 31 -13.55 -8.70 -6.48
C ASN A 31 -12.59 -8.49 -5.30
N ILE A 32 -12.11 -9.57 -4.71
CA ILE A 32 -11.09 -9.51 -3.65
C ILE A 32 -9.71 -9.82 -4.22
N ASN A 33 -9.58 -10.95 -4.92
CA ASN A 33 -8.28 -11.46 -5.35
C ASN A 33 -7.60 -10.55 -6.37
N ASP A 34 -8.33 -10.13 -7.41
CA ASP A 34 -7.76 -9.33 -8.48
C ASP A 34 -7.64 -7.85 -8.12
N VAL A 35 -8.54 -7.35 -7.28
CA VAL A 35 -8.54 -5.94 -6.86
C VAL A 35 -7.48 -5.67 -5.81
N LEU A 36 -7.34 -6.55 -4.82
CA LEU A 36 -6.36 -6.37 -3.74
C LEU A 36 -4.93 -6.68 -4.18
N GLY A 37 -4.73 -7.74 -4.93
CA GLY A 37 -3.46 -8.07 -5.58
C GLY A 37 -2.36 -8.62 -4.69
N ASP A 38 -2.56 -8.72 -3.39
CA ASP A 38 -1.55 -9.20 -2.42
C ASP A 38 -0.28 -8.33 -2.39
N TYR A 39 -0.46 -7.00 -2.41
CA TYR A 39 0.65 -6.02 -2.42
C TYR A 39 0.66 -5.09 -1.20
N SER A 40 0.11 -5.51 -0.07
CA SER A 40 -0.07 -4.66 1.12
C SER A 40 -0.79 -3.35 0.77
N LEU A 41 -1.95 -3.47 0.14
CA LEU A 41 -2.64 -2.38 -0.52
C LEU A 41 -2.89 -1.17 0.39
N SER A 42 -3.36 -1.38 1.62
CA SER A 42 -3.62 -0.27 2.54
C SER A 42 -2.35 0.50 2.90
N LEU A 43 -1.21 -0.17 3.03
CA LEU A 43 0.06 0.50 3.26
C LEU A 43 0.43 1.41 2.09
N VAL A 44 0.36 0.88 0.86
CA VAL A 44 0.73 1.63 -0.35
C VAL A 44 -0.20 2.81 -0.56
N GLU A 45 -1.52 2.61 -0.45
CA GLU A 45 -2.51 3.67 -0.66
C GLU A 45 -2.47 4.77 0.40
N SER A 46 -2.00 4.47 1.61
CA SER A 46 -1.97 5.46 2.70
C SER A 46 -0.79 6.43 2.60
N LEU A 47 0.18 6.22 1.72
CA LEU A 47 1.37 7.07 1.60
C LEU A 47 1.02 8.54 1.36
N GLY A 48 0.13 8.82 0.39
CA GLY A 48 -0.29 10.19 0.11
C GLY A 48 -1.03 10.85 1.28
N THR A 49 -1.86 10.08 1.97
CA THR A 49 -2.61 10.58 3.14
C THR A 49 -1.66 10.99 4.27
N LEU A 50 -0.65 10.18 4.57
CA LEU A 50 0.34 10.49 5.59
C LEU A 50 1.12 11.76 5.25
N ALA A 51 1.46 11.96 3.99
CA ALA A 51 2.16 13.16 3.53
C ALA A 51 1.27 14.40 3.68
N ILE A 52 0.01 14.34 3.24
CA ILE A 52 -0.92 15.46 3.31
C ILE A 52 -1.25 15.84 4.75
N MET A 53 -1.37 14.87 5.64
CA MET A 53 -1.59 15.11 7.06
C MET A 53 -0.38 15.68 7.79
N GLY A 54 0.77 15.77 7.13
CA GLY A 54 1.97 16.35 7.68
C GLY A 54 2.73 15.47 8.67
N ASN A 55 2.41 14.17 8.73
CA ASN A 55 3.11 13.24 9.60
C ASN A 55 4.35 12.65 8.90
N SER A 56 5.42 13.45 8.86
CA SER A 56 6.63 13.08 8.10
C SER A 56 7.33 11.83 8.63
N SER A 57 7.34 11.60 9.94
CA SER A 57 7.98 10.39 10.48
C SER A 57 7.21 9.13 10.13
N GLU A 58 5.89 9.14 10.18
CA GLU A 58 5.07 8.01 9.73
C GLU A 58 5.15 7.80 8.21
N PHE A 59 5.22 8.89 7.43
CA PHE A 59 5.43 8.80 5.99
C PHE A 59 6.74 8.09 5.67
N LYS A 60 7.84 8.52 6.28
CA LYS A 60 9.16 7.89 6.08
C LYS A 60 9.17 6.42 6.49
N ARG A 61 8.54 6.11 7.62
CA ARG A 61 8.41 4.74 8.12
C ARG A 61 7.61 3.88 7.13
N ALA A 62 6.50 4.40 6.62
CA ALA A 62 5.66 3.69 5.66
C ALA A 62 6.41 3.43 4.35
N VAL A 63 7.17 4.41 3.83
CA VAL A 63 7.99 4.23 2.62
C VAL A 63 9.04 3.13 2.83
N LYS A 64 9.71 3.10 3.97
CA LYS A 64 10.67 2.03 4.30
C LYS A 64 10.00 0.66 4.30
N LEU A 65 8.80 0.55 4.89
CA LEU A 65 8.08 -0.72 4.92
C LEU A 65 7.67 -1.18 3.52
N VAL A 66 7.29 -0.25 2.64
CA VAL A 66 7.01 -0.58 1.24
C VAL A 66 8.24 -1.17 0.57
N ILE A 67 9.40 -0.54 0.74
CA ILE A 67 10.66 -1.01 0.14
C ILE A 67 11.05 -2.40 0.67
N GLU A 68 10.86 -2.65 1.97
CA GLU A 68 11.25 -3.91 2.60
C GLU A 68 10.30 -5.06 2.34
N TYR A 69 8.98 -4.83 2.37
CA TYR A 69 7.99 -5.91 2.40
C TYR A 69 7.17 -6.06 1.14
N VAL A 70 6.95 -4.99 0.36
CA VAL A 70 6.14 -5.07 -0.84
C VAL A 70 6.97 -5.57 -2.00
N SER A 71 6.49 -6.60 -2.69
CA SER A 71 7.12 -7.14 -3.89
C SER A 71 6.09 -7.27 -4.99
N PHE A 72 6.43 -6.80 -6.18
CA PHE A 72 5.60 -6.94 -7.38
C PHE A 72 6.05 -8.12 -8.25
N ASN A 73 7.08 -8.85 -7.81
CA ASN A 73 7.55 -10.06 -8.50
C ASN A 73 6.71 -11.27 -8.04
N LYS A 74 5.42 -11.23 -8.37
CA LYS A 74 4.45 -12.26 -8.00
C LYS A 74 3.66 -12.68 -9.23
N ASN A 75 3.34 -13.98 -9.29
CA ASN A 75 2.47 -14.50 -10.33
C ASN A 75 1.01 -14.36 -9.90
N ASN A 76 0.52 -13.11 -9.93
CA ASN A 76 -0.84 -12.76 -9.52
C ASN A 76 -1.63 -12.22 -10.70
N THR A 77 -2.92 -12.54 -10.74
CA THR A 77 -3.86 -11.88 -11.64
C THR A 77 -4.39 -10.64 -10.93
N VAL A 78 -4.34 -9.49 -11.59
CA VAL A 78 -4.81 -8.23 -11.03
C VAL A 78 -5.74 -7.52 -12.00
N GLN A 79 -6.66 -6.71 -11.47
CA GLN A 79 -7.46 -5.82 -12.27
C GLN A 79 -6.62 -4.60 -12.65
N VAL A 80 -6.32 -4.45 -13.94
CA VAL A 80 -5.38 -3.43 -14.44
C VAL A 80 -5.81 -2.01 -14.07
N PHE A 81 -7.10 -1.71 -14.18
CA PHE A 81 -7.64 -0.39 -13.84
C PHE A 81 -7.38 -0.05 -12.37
N GLU A 82 -7.69 -0.97 -11.47
CA GLU A 82 -7.47 -0.77 -10.03
C GLU A 82 -5.99 -0.71 -9.68
N ALA A 83 -5.16 -1.54 -10.30
CA ALA A 83 -3.71 -1.52 -10.08
C ALA A 83 -3.11 -0.17 -10.50
N ASN A 84 -3.55 0.41 -11.61
CA ASN A 84 -3.08 1.72 -12.04
C ASN A 84 -3.47 2.83 -11.06
N ILE A 85 -4.70 2.83 -10.57
CA ILE A 85 -5.18 3.86 -9.65
C ILE A 85 -4.52 3.69 -8.28
N ARG A 86 -4.60 2.50 -7.72
CA ARG A 86 -4.26 2.27 -6.31
C ARG A 86 -2.77 2.09 -6.08
N LEU A 87 -2.11 1.27 -6.88
CA LEU A 87 -0.69 0.96 -6.70
C LEU A 87 0.21 1.94 -7.43
N LEU A 88 0.10 2.02 -8.76
CA LEU A 88 0.97 2.87 -9.54
C LEU A 88 0.78 4.35 -9.21
N GLY A 89 -0.47 4.80 -9.11
CA GLY A 89 -0.80 6.19 -8.75
C GLY A 89 -0.25 6.58 -7.38
N SER A 90 -0.43 5.73 -6.38
CA SER A 90 0.07 5.98 -5.03
C SER A 90 1.59 6.03 -4.96
N LEU A 91 2.27 5.13 -5.65
CA LEU A 91 3.74 5.09 -5.67
C LEU A 91 4.33 6.28 -6.42
N LEU A 92 3.74 6.68 -7.54
CA LEU A 92 4.16 7.88 -8.27
C LEU A 92 3.96 9.14 -7.44
N SER A 93 2.83 9.28 -6.75
CA SER A 93 2.57 10.40 -5.85
C SER A 93 3.59 10.47 -4.72
N ALA A 94 3.90 9.34 -4.09
CA ALA A 94 4.90 9.28 -3.03
C ALA A 94 6.29 9.66 -3.54
N HIS A 95 6.67 9.19 -4.73
CA HIS A 95 7.95 9.55 -5.35
C HIS A 95 8.06 11.06 -5.58
N LEU A 96 7.01 11.68 -6.13
CA LEU A 96 6.99 13.13 -6.37
C LEU A 96 7.10 13.92 -5.06
N ILE A 97 6.47 13.45 -4.00
CA ILE A 97 6.57 14.09 -2.67
C ILE A 97 7.99 13.99 -2.12
N ILE A 98 8.64 12.84 -2.25
CA ILE A 98 9.99 12.60 -1.74
C ILE A 98 11.01 13.52 -2.42
N ILE A 99 10.90 13.71 -3.73
CA ILE A 99 11.85 14.50 -4.51
C ILE A 99 11.53 15.98 -4.57
N ASP A 100 10.43 16.45 -3.96
CA ASP A 100 10.06 17.87 -4.00
C ASP A 100 11.00 18.67 -3.09
N PRO A 101 11.83 19.59 -3.64
CA PRO A 101 12.75 20.37 -2.83
C PRO A 101 12.09 21.43 -1.98
N ARG A 102 10.82 21.78 -2.25
CA ARG A 102 10.08 22.82 -1.54
C ARG A 102 9.42 22.29 -0.26
N GLN A 103 9.09 21.00 -0.24
CA GLN A 103 8.44 20.35 0.90
C GLN A 103 8.99 18.95 1.10
N PRO A 104 10.25 18.81 1.54
CA PRO A 104 10.87 17.50 1.67
C PRO A 104 10.28 16.73 2.84
N LEU A 105 9.34 15.84 2.57
CA LEU A 105 8.71 14.98 3.59
C LEU A 105 9.36 13.61 3.70
N GLY A 106 10.14 13.22 2.71
CA GLY A 106 10.79 11.92 2.70
C GLY A 106 12.30 12.02 2.77
N ASP A 107 12.94 10.89 2.65
CA ASP A 107 14.37 10.77 2.50
C ASP A 107 14.67 10.43 1.04
N MET A 108 15.43 11.29 0.36
CA MET A 108 15.76 11.11 -1.06
C MET A 108 16.58 9.84 -1.33
N SER A 109 17.09 9.19 -0.29
CA SER A 109 17.76 7.90 -0.42
C SER A 109 16.78 6.76 -0.77
N PHE A 110 15.50 6.96 -0.61
CA PHE A 110 14.48 6.00 -0.99
C PHE A 110 14.24 6.04 -2.50
#